data_b832acc4bc5179e00f18ab468f7c9487
#
_entry.id   b832acc4bc5179e00f18ab468f7c9487
#
_cell.length_a   1.000
_cell.length_b   1.000
_cell.length_c   1.000
_cell.angle_alpha   90.00
_cell.angle_beta   90.00
_cell.angle_gamma   90.00
#
_symmetry.space_group_name_H-M   'P 1'
#
loop_
_entity.id
_entity.type
_entity.pdbx_description
1 polymer ?
#
loop_
_entity_poly.entity_id
_entity_poly.type
_entity_poly.pdbx_seq_one_letter_code
_entity_poly.pdbx_strand_id
1 'polypeptide(L)'
;MIIPQQKLEEIISMINKYLPHLKQISTYANAKSILRKSPEDLKKLNQMGLKMIYLGVETGNAELLKKIQKGVTYEQMVEAGRRVKDAGMILSVTILLGVGGIEKSIEHALDTAKILTDVDPDYVGALTLMLIPQTPLYEDYIVGRFALPDTFGYIRELYLIIANAVFTDCYFTSNHASNYLPVKAYLPRQKEKILKMINAVIEAKDATKIRPEYMRGL
;
A
#
# COMPACT_ATOMS: atom_id res chain seq x y z
N MET A 1 11.18 -3.79 12.02
CA MET A 1 12.09 -2.64 11.75
C MET A 1 12.20 -1.63 12.91
N ILE A 2 11.24 -1.57 13.82
CA ILE A 2 11.23 -0.60 14.97
C ILE A 2 12.35 -0.87 16.00
N ILE A 3 12.74 -2.13 16.18
CA ILE A 3 13.77 -2.53 17.16
C ILE A 3 15.17 -2.03 16.79
N PRO A 4 16.08 -1.87 17.77
CA PRO A 4 17.46 -1.47 17.52
C PRO A 4 18.17 -2.35 16.50
N GLN A 5 19.10 -1.77 15.74
CA GLN A 5 19.83 -2.45 14.65
C GLN A 5 20.49 -3.75 15.14
N GLN A 6 21.29 -3.67 16.20
CA GLN A 6 21.99 -4.82 16.75
C GLN A 6 21.04 -5.98 17.11
N LYS A 7 19.89 -5.66 17.72
CA LYS A 7 18.89 -6.66 18.09
C LYS A 7 18.26 -7.33 16.88
N LEU A 8 18.02 -6.56 15.80
CA LEU A 8 17.49 -7.08 14.55
C LEU A 8 18.50 -8.01 13.87
N GLU A 9 19.78 -7.65 13.89
CA GLU A 9 20.89 -8.50 13.38
C GLU A 9 21.01 -9.82 14.18
N GLU A 10 20.92 -9.76 15.51
CA GLU A 10 20.90 -10.97 16.35
C GLU A 10 19.73 -11.91 15.96
N ILE A 11 18.52 -11.35 15.82
CA ILE A 11 17.34 -12.14 15.44
C ILE A 11 17.53 -12.79 14.06
N ILE A 12 17.99 -12.03 13.07
CA ILE A 12 18.22 -12.56 11.71
C ILE A 12 19.30 -13.64 11.73
N SER A 13 20.37 -13.44 12.50
CA SER A 13 21.44 -14.45 12.67
C SER A 13 20.91 -15.74 13.29
N MET A 14 20.04 -15.63 14.29
CA MET A 14 19.37 -16.80 14.89
C MET A 14 18.47 -17.50 13.87
N ILE A 15 17.66 -16.77 13.11
CA ILE A 15 16.81 -17.33 12.06
C ILE A 15 17.67 -18.12 11.06
N ASN A 16 18.74 -17.53 10.56
CA ASN A 16 19.64 -18.18 9.60
C ASN A 16 20.34 -19.44 10.17
N LYS A 17 20.67 -19.40 11.47
CA LYS A 17 21.27 -20.55 12.15
C LYS A 17 20.31 -21.74 12.26
N TYR A 18 19.05 -21.48 12.64
CA TYR A 18 18.07 -22.54 12.90
C TYR A 18 17.23 -22.90 11.67
N LEU A 19 17.17 -22.02 10.65
CA LEU A 19 16.44 -22.23 9.41
C LEU A 19 17.36 -22.04 8.19
N PRO A 20 18.39 -22.88 8.00
CA PRO A 20 19.45 -22.67 6.99
C PRO A 20 18.94 -22.75 5.54
N HIS A 21 17.75 -23.32 5.30
CA HIS A 21 17.14 -23.41 3.97
C HIS A 21 16.15 -22.29 3.65
N LEU A 22 16.01 -21.30 4.55
CA LEU A 22 15.13 -20.18 4.34
C LEU A 22 15.62 -19.31 3.17
N LYS A 23 14.76 -19.12 2.17
CA LYS A 23 15.12 -18.36 0.96
C LYS A 23 15.12 -16.86 1.17
N GLN A 24 14.23 -16.37 2.05
CA GLN A 24 14.13 -14.95 2.34
C GLN A 24 13.46 -14.69 3.69
N ILE A 25 13.84 -13.57 4.31
CA ILE A 25 13.16 -13.01 5.47
C ILE A 25 12.44 -11.75 4.99
N SER A 26 11.20 -11.55 5.46
CA SER A 26 10.40 -10.37 5.18
C SER A 26 9.92 -9.75 6.48
N THR A 27 9.71 -8.43 6.50
CA THR A 27 9.17 -7.76 7.69
C THR A 27 8.29 -6.56 7.34
N TYR A 28 7.36 -6.24 8.22
CA TYR A 28 6.65 -4.98 8.17
C TYR A 28 7.52 -3.85 8.72
N ALA A 29 7.38 -2.68 8.10
CA ALA A 29 8.03 -1.45 8.53
C ALA A 29 7.09 -0.25 8.37
N ASN A 30 7.31 0.79 9.16
CA ASN A 30 6.81 2.13 8.88
C ASN A 30 7.96 3.03 8.42
N ALA A 31 7.65 4.13 7.75
CA ALA A 31 8.66 5.02 7.21
C ALA A 31 9.63 5.55 8.29
N LYS A 32 9.13 5.90 9.49
CA LYS A 32 9.99 6.35 10.60
C LYS A 32 11.04 5.32 10.98
N SER A 33 10.68 4.04 11.02
CA SER A 33 11.61 2.97 11.40
C SER A 33 12.67 2.71 10.33
N ILE A 34 12.33 2.91 9.07
CA ILE A 34 13.27 2.84 7.94
C ILE A 34 14.24 4.02 8.00
N LEU A 35 13.72 5.25 8.14
CA LEU A 35 14.51 6.48 8.15
C LEU A 35 15.48 6.59 9.34
N ARG A 36 15.23 5.87 10.44
CA ARG A 36 16.13 5.79 11.59
C ARG A 36 17.35 4.90 11.36
N LYS A 37 17.36 4.11 10.29
CA LYS A 37 18.49 3.25 9.94
C LYS A 37 19.37 3.94 8.90
N SER A 38 20.69 3.79 9.02
CA SER A 38 21.59 4.27 7.99
C SER A 38 21.43 3.44 6.70
N PRO A 39 21.84 3.95 5.53
CA PRO A 39 21.91 3.17 4.30
C PRO A 39 22.76 1.90 4.45
N GLU A 40 23.85 1.96 5.21
CA GLU A 40 24.74 0.84 5.49
C GLU A 40 24.05 -0.22 6.34
N ASP A 41 23.28 0.18 7.35
CA ASP A 41 22.46 -0.72 8.17
C ASP A 41 21.44 -1.48 7.33
N LEU A 42 20.74 -0.80 6.43
CA LEU A 42 19.77 -1.42 5.53
C LEU A 42 20.44 -2.41 4.57
N LYS A 43 21.58 -2.04 3.97
CA LYS A 43 22.36 -2.94 3.11
C LYS A 43 22.86 -4.16 3.87
N LYS A 44 23.32 -3.99 5.11
CA LYS A 44 23.74 -5.10 5.98
C LYS A 44 22.60 -6.07 6.26
N LEU A 45 21.40 -5.54 6.59
CA LEU A 45 20.21 -6.39 6.80
C LEU A 45 19.85 -7.18 5.54
N ASN A 46 19.95 -6.57 4.37
CA ASN A 46 19.73 -7.26 3.10
C ASN A 46 20.75 -8.40 2.89
N GLN A 47 22.04 -8.15 3.14
CA GLN A 47 23.10 -9.19 3.06
C GLN A 47 22.85 -10.34 4.01
N MET A 48 22.28 -10.07 5.20
CA MET A 48 21.92 -11.07 6.20
C MET A 48 20.65 -11.87 5.85
N GLY A 49 19.93 -11.53 4.76
CA GLY A 49 18.76 -12.28 4.30
C GLY A 49 17.41 -11.58 4.49
N LEU A 50 17.37 -10.35 5.01
CA LEU A 50 16.14 -9.53 5.02
C LEU A 50 15.91 -8.97 3.62
N LYS A 51 15.12 -9.67 2.82
CA LYS A 51 15.00 -9.41 1.38
C LYS A 51 13.78 -8.56 1.01
N MET A 52 12.76 -8.49 1.87
CA MET A 52 11.53 -7.80 1.52
C MET A 52 10.98 -6.98 2.68
N ILE A 53 10.56 -5.78 2.38
CA ILE A 53 9.91 -4.86 3.33
C ILE A 53 8.47 -4.59 2.88
N TYR A 54 7.52 -4.75 3.80
CA TYR A 54 6.14 -4.30 3.65
C TYR A 54 5.99 -2.92 4.28
N LEU A 55 5.68 -1.91 3.46
CA LEU A 55 5.53 -0.52 3.86
C LEU A 55 4.09 -0.05 3.63
N GLY A 56 3.37 0.28 4.69
CA GLY A 56 2.06 0.91 4.58
C GLY A 56 2.22 2.38 4.21
N VAL A 57 1.90 2.73 2.97
CA VAL A 57 1.81 4.11 2.47
C VAL A 57 0.44 4.69 2.75
N GLU A 58 -0.61 3.92 2.52
CA GLU A 58 -2.04 4.19 2.65
C GLU A 58 -2.54 5.24 1.65
N THR A 59 -1.90 6.40 1.57
CA THR A 59 -2.25 7.54 0.70
C THR A 59 -1.02 8.36 0.36
N GLY A 60 -1.05 9.03 -0.79
CA GLY A 60 -0.08 10.08 -1.15
C GLY A 60 -0.53 11.49 -0.73
N ASN A 61 -1.77 11.65 -0.29
CA ASN A 61 -2.30 12.97 0.08
C ASN A 61 -1.79 13.43 1.45
N ALA A 62 -1.14 14.60 1.49
CA ALA A 62 -0.46 15.11 2.69
C ALA A 62 -1.44 15.42 3.85
N GLU A 63 -2.65 15.89 3.56
CA GLU A 63 -3.66 16.16 4.58
C GLU A 63 -4.22 14.86 5.16
N LEU A 64 -4.45 13.87 4.31
CA LEU A 64 -4.92 12.56 4.75
C LEU A 64 -3.85 11.83 5.57
N LEU A 65 -2.56 11.93 5.22
CA LEU A 65 -1.46 11.41 6.06
C LEU A 65 -1.49 11.98 7.48
N LYS A 66 -1.80 13.28 7.63
CA LYS A 66 -1.98 13.92 8.93
C LYS A 66 -3.24 13.42 9.63
N LYS A 67 -4.38 13.35 8.92
CA LYS A 67 -5.69 12.93 9.46
C LYS A 67 -5.63 11.51 10.01
N ILE A 68 -4.97 10.58 9.32
CA ILE A 68 -4.78 9.20 9.77
C ILE A 68 -3.58 9.03 10.73
N GLN A 69 -2.96 10.13 11.14
CA GLN A 69 -1.84 10.16 12.07
C GLN A 69 -0.66 9.26 11.64
N LYS A 70 -0.35 9.23 10.34
CA LYS A 70 0.75 8.42 9.79
C LYS A 70 2.11 8.85 10.36
N GLY A 71 2.21 10.11 10.77
CA GLY A 71 3.33 10.68 11.50
C GLY A 71 4.58 10.88 10.66
N VAL A 72 4.46 10.89 9.33
CA VAL A 72 5.49 11.24 8.35
C VAL A 72 4.87 12.10 7.25
N THR A 73 5.72 12.90 6.56
CA THR A 73 5.31 13.67 5.39
C THR A 73 5.35 12.80 4.13
N TYR A 74 4.84 13.35 3.02
CA TYR A 74 4.95 12.75 1.69
C TYR A 74 6.42 12.46 1.33
N GLU A 75 7.29 13.46 1.47
CA GLU A 75 8.72 13.39 1.15
C GLU A 75 9.44 12.31 1.99
N GLN A 76 9.12 12.25 3.28
CA GLN A 76 9.65 11.22 4.17
C GLN A 76 9.19 9.81 3.79
N MET A 77 7.95 9.67 3.30
CA MET A 77 7.44 8.38 2.83
C MET A 77 8.17 7.94 1.55
N VAL A 78 8.35 8.86 0.59
CA VAL A 78 9.13 8.61 -0.64
C VAL A 78 10.57 8.23 -0.31
N GLU A 79 11.23 9.01 0.55
CA GLU A 79 12.59 8.75 0.98
C GLU A 79 12.73 7.36 1.64
N ALA A 80 11.79 6.98 2.51
CA ALA A 80 11.79 5.66 3.15
C ALA A 80 11.68 4.52 2.11
N GLY A 81 10.79 4.66 1.14
CA GLY A 81 10.64 3.67 0.07
C GLY A 81 11.90 3.54 -0.77
N ARG A 82 12.48 4.66 -1.19
CA ARG A 82 13.72 4.69 -1.99
C ARG A 82 14.89 4.06 -1.23
N ARG A 83 15.08 4.36 0.06
CA ARG A 83 16.14 3.73 0.88
C ARG A 83 16.05 2.21 0.93
N VAL A 84 14.85 1.66 0.95
CA VAL A 84 14.65 0.20 0.90
C VAL A 84 15.14 -0.35 -0.45
N LYS A 85 14.76 0.28 -1.56
CA LYS A 85 15.19 -0.13 -2.91
C LYS A 85 16.69 0.06 -3.11
N ASP A 86 17.27 1.17 -2.67
CA ASP A 86 18.72 1.47 -2.76
C ASP A 86 19.58 0.48 -1.94
N ALA A 87 18.99 -0.10 -0.88
CA ALA A 87 19.60 -1.18 -0.13
C ALA A 87 19.50 -2.54 -0.84
N GLY A 88 18.88 -2.62 -2.02
CA GLY A 88 18.70 -3.84 -2.80
C GLY A 88 17.62 -4.77 -2.27
N MET A 89 16.71 -4.27 -1.41
CA MET A 89 15.57 -5.04 -0.90
C MET A 89 14.34 -4.85 -1.79
N ILE A 90 13.49 -5.85 -1.84
CA ILE A 90 12.18 -5.80 -2.47
C ILE A 90 11.25 -4.93 -1.62
N LEU A 91 10.57 -3.99 -2.23
CA LEU A 91 9.61 -3.11 -1.59
C LEU A 91 8.17 -3.48 -1.98
N SER A 92 7.37 -3.89 -0.99
CA SER A 92 5.93 -4.06 -1.12
C SER A 92 5.20 -2.93 -0.41
N VAL A 93 4.38 -2.20 -1.15
CA VAL A 93 3.62 -1.05 -0.64
C VAL A 93 2.15 -1.41 -0.50
N THR A 94 1.54 -0.98 0.61
CA THR A 94 0.09 -1.06 0.81
C THR A 94 -0.52 0.32 0.67
N ILE A 95 -1.63 0.41 -0.08
CA ILE A 95 -2.47 1.60 -0.22
C ILE A 95 -3.91 1.30 0.22
N LEU A 96 -4.66 2.34 0.64
CA LEU A 96 -5.98 2.17 1.23
C LEU A 96 -7.03 2.99 0.48
N LEU A 97 -7.81 2.33 -0.38
CA LEU A 97 -8.92 2.94 -1.11
C LEU A 97 -9.99 3.47 -0.14
N GLY A 98 -10.53 4.63 -0.42
CA GLY A 98 -11.63 5.24 0.31
C GLY A 98 -11.22 6.02 1.56
N VAL A 99 -9.93 6.09 1.89
CA VAL A 99 -9.46 6.84 3.08
C VAL A 99 -9.72 8.34 2.98
N GLY A 100 -9.88 8.86 1.76
CA GLY A 100 -10.27 10.26 1.49
C GLY A 100 -11.76 10.55 1.65
N GLY A 101 -12.59 9.51 1.83
CA GLY A 101 -14.05 9.66 1.76
C GLY A 101 -14.52 10.11 0.37
N ILE A 102 -15.79 10.49 0.26
CA ILE A 102 -16.34 11.02 -1.01
C ILE A 102 -15.66 12.33 -1.39
N GLU A 103 -15.43 13.22 -0.43
CA GLU A 103 -14.96 14.59 -0.67
C GLU A 103 -13.58 14.66 -1.31
N LYS A 104 -12.66 13.79 -0.89
CA LYS A 104 -11.27 13.77 -1.36
C LYS A 104 -10.92 12.53 -2.21
N SER A 105 -11.92 11.79 -2.69
CA SER A 105 -11.72 10.53 -3.42
C SER A 105 -10.80 10.68 -4.64
N ILE A 106 -11.07 11.67 -5.50
CA ILE A 106 -10.27 11.92 -6.72
C ILE A 106 -8.87 12.43 -6.36
N GLU A 107 -8.77 13.41 -5.47
CA GLU A 107 -7.50 13.98 -5.02
C GLU A 107 -6.61 12.90 -4.38
N HIS A 108 -7.19 12.11 -3.46
CA HIS A 108 -6.54 10.96 -2.86
C HIS A 108 -5.99 9.98 -3.91
N ALA A 109 -6.79 9.63 -4.93
CA ALA A 109 -6.37 8.69 -5.96
C ALA A 109 -5.20 9.23 -6.78
N LEU A 110 -5.23 10.50 -7.19
CA LEU A 110 -4.17 11.14 -7.97
C LEU A 110 -2.87 11.31 -7.16
N ASP A 111 -2.97 11.76 -5.90
CA ASP A 111 -1.82 11.88 -5.01
C ASP A 111 -1.22 10.51 -4.68
N THR A 112 -2.07 9.48 -4.55
CA THR A 112 -1.59 8.11 -4.33
C THR A 112 -0.89 7.56 -5.57
N ALA A 113 -1.38 7.84 -6.77
CA ALA A 113 -0.67 7.50 -8.01
C ALA A 113 0.71 8.20 -8.09
N LYS A 114 0.77 9.46 -7.67
CA LYS A 114 2.01 10.25 -7.64
C LYS A 114 3.03 9.65 -6.68
N ILE A 115 2.66 9.34 -5.44
CA ILE A 115 3.61 8.75 -4.49
C ILE A 115 4.08 7.35 -4.92
N LEU A 116 3.21 6.55 -5.54
CA LEU A 116 3.59 5.25 -6.10
C LEU A 116 4.59 5.41 -7.25
N THR A 117 4.44 6.44 -8.08
CA THR A 117 5.41 6.78 -9.13
C THR A 117 6.75 7.21 -8.55
N ASP A 118 6.73 8.09 -7.53
CA ASP A 118 7.96 8.61 -6.91
C ASP A 118 8.74 7.55 -6.13
N VAL A 119 8.07 6.53 -5.62
CA VAL A 119 8.67 5.41 -4.87
C VAL A 119 9.06 4.25 -5.79
N ASP A 120 8.32 4.00 -6.87
CA ASP A 120 8.46 2.89 -7.82
C ASP A 120 8.64 1.52 -7.14
N PRO A 121 7.63 1.05 -6.36
CA PRO A 121 7.72 -0.20 -5.61
C PRO A 121 7.63 -1.43 -6.54
N ASP A 122 8.21 -2.56 -6.07
CA ASP A 122 8.15 -3.84 -6.78
C ASP A 122 6.76 -4.51 -6.66
N TYR A 123 6.05 -4.24 -5.55
CA TYR A 123 4.70 -4.74 -5.29
C TYR A 123 3.80 -3.64 -4.75
N VAL A 124 2.56 -3.61 -5.22
CA VAL A 124 1.49 -2.80 -4.63
C VAL A 124 0.31 -3.69 -4.27
N GLY A 125 -0.11 -3.63 -3.01
CA GLY A 125 -1.36 -4.19 -2.52
C GLY A 125 -2.37 -3.07 -2.23
N ALA A 126 -3.44 -2.98 -3.01
CA ALA A 126 -4.55 -2.10 -2.69
C ALA A 126 -5.53 -2.83 -1.75
N LEU A 127 -5.92 -2.17 -0.66
CA LEU A 127 -6.99 -2.59 0.24
C LEU A 127 -8.10 -1.54 0.21
N THR A 128 -9.31 -1.93 0.57
CA THR A 128 -10.41 -0.98 0.73
C THR A 128 -10.67 -0.74 2.21
N LEU A 129 -10.82 0.51 2.58
CA LEU A 129 -11.15 0.94 3.93
C LEU A 129 -12.40 0.21 4.45
N MET A 130 -12.27 -0.35 5.64
CA MET A 130 -13.37 -0.89 6.43
C MET A 130 -13.43 -0.13 7.76
N LEU A 131 -14.59 0.43 8.06
CA LEU A 131 -14.79 1.19 9.29
C LEU A 131 -14.90 0.23 10.48
N ILE A 132 -14.05 0.45 11.48
CA ILE A 132 -14.04 -0.37 12.71
C ILE A 132 -14.70 0.46 13.81
N PRO A 133 -15.74 -0.09 14.49
CA PRO A 133 -16.35 0.57 15.64
C PRO A 133 -15.33 1.03 16.69
N GLN A 134 -15.62 2.12 17.38
CA GLN A 134 -14.77 2.72 18.42
C GLN A 134 -13.45 3.36 17.88
N THR A 135 -13.32 3.54 16.57
CA THR A 135 -12.22 4.34 15.98
C THR A 135 -12.68 5.77 15.70
N PRO A 136 -11.78 6.78 15.77
CA PRO A 136 -12.16 8.17 15.47
C PRO A 136 -12.82 8.35 14.09
N LEU A 137 -12.37 7.60 13.07
CA LEU A 137 -12.96 7.67 11.74
C LEU A 137 -14.37 7.07 11.69
N TYR A 138 -14.64 6.02 12.47
CA TYR A 138 -15.99 5.47 12.63
C TYR A 138 -16.93 6.47 13.32
N GLU A 139 -16.45 7.18 14.34
CA GLU A 139 -17.23 8.22 15.02
C GLU A 139 -17.56 9.38 14.04
N ASP A 140 -16.58 9.80 13.22
CA ASP A 140 -16.81 10.79 12.18
C ASP A 140 -17.87 10.35 11.16
N TYR A 141 -17.87 9.07 10.80
CA TYR A 141 -18.86 8.48 9.90
C TYR A 141 -20.27 8.49 10.51
N ILE A 142 -20.40 8.06 11.77
CA ILE A 142 -21.71 8.00 12.45
C ILE A 142 -22.36 9.38 12.59
N VAL A 143 -21.57 10.44 12.82
CA VAL A 143 -22.10 11.82 12.95
C VAL A 143 -22.13 12.59 11.61
N GLY A 144 -21.83 11.92 10.48
CA GLY A 144 -21.92 12.51 9.14
C GLY A 144 -20.77 13.45 8.77
N ARG A 145 -19.66 13.48 9.52
CA ARG A 145 -18.45 14.25 9.18
C ARG A 145 -17.54 13.53 8.18
N PHE A 146 -17.78 12.26 7.95
CA PHE A 146 -17.07 11.44 6.97
C PHE A 146 -18.07 10.58 6.23
N ALA A 147 -17.99 10.55 4.90
CA ALA A 147 -18.84 9.71 4.06
C ALA A 147 -17.97 8.82 3.16
N LEU A 148 -18.27 7.53 3.14
CA LEU A 148 -17.57 6.56 2.29
C LEU A 148 -18.00 6.71 0.83
N PRO A 149 -17.11 6.50 -0.15
CA PRO A 149 -17.50 6.31 -1.54
C PRO A 149 -18.48 5.13 -1.67
N ASP A 150 -19.32 5.17 -2.68
CA ASP A 150 -20.09 3.99 -3.06
C ASP A 150 -19.16 2.90 -3.67
N THR A 151 -19.69 1.73 -3.91
CA THR A 151 -18.93 0.60 -4.43
C THR A 151 -18.18 0.94 -5.73
N PHE A 152 -18.82 1.65 -6.65
CA PHE A 152 -18.19 2.07 -7.91
C PHE A 152 -17.24 3.25 -7.72
N GLY A 153 -17.41 4.05 -6.67
CA GLY A 153 -16.46 5.08 -6.25
C GLY A 153 -15.11 4.48 -5.86
N TYR A 154 -15.08 3.42 -5.06
CA TYR A 154 -13.84 2.68 -4.75
C TYR A 154 -13.17 2.10 -6.00
N ILE A 155 -13.96 1.55 -6.92
CA ILE A 155 -13.44 1.00 -8.18
C ILE A 155 -12.89 2.12 -9.08
N ARG A 156 -13.51 3.32 -9.04
CA ARG A 156 -13.00 4.50 -9.74
C ARG A 156 -11.68 5.01 -9.14
N GLU A 157 -11.52 5.01 -7.80
CA GLU A 157 -10.21 5.30 -7.18
C GLU A 157 -9.14 4.33 -7.66
N LEU A 158 -9.42 3.02 -7.64
CA LEU A 158 -8.52 2.00 -8.15
C LEU A 158 -8.12 2.25 -9.61
N TYR A 159 -9.11 2.59 -10.46
CA TYR A 159 -8.86 2.95 -11.87
C TYR A 159 -7.92 4.16 -11.97
N LEU A 160 -8.22 5.26 -11.26
CA LEU A 160 -7.43 6.49 -11.30
C LEU A 160 -5.99 6.26 -10.82
N ILE A 161 -5.79 5.48 -9.77
CA ILE A 161 -4.46 5.14 -9.26
C ILE A 161 -3.67 4.39 -10.34
N ILE A 162 -4.23 3.32 -10.92
CA ILE A 162 -3.54 2.54 -11.96
C ILE A 162 -3.31 3.38 -13.22
N ALA A 163 -4.26 4.21 -13.62
CA ALA A 163 -4.15 5.05 -14.81
C ALA A 163 -3.03 6.09 -14.71
N ASN A 164 -2.84 6.69 -13.54
CA ASN A 164 -1.92 7.80 -13.35
C ASN A 164 -0.56 7.41 -12.76
N ALA A 165 -0.44 6.23 -12.12
CA ALA A 165 0.85 5.75 -11.64
C ALA A 165 1.73 5.26 -12.79
N VAL A 166 3.04 5.54 -12.69
CA VAL A 166 4.09 5.06 -13.60
C VAL A 166 5.02 4.14 -12.83
N PHE A 167 5.23 2.94 -13.32
CA PHE A 167 6.09 1.93 -12.71
C PHE A 167 7.13 1.44 -13.71
N THR A 168 8.31 1.10 -13.21
CA THR A 168 9.34 0.39 -13.99
C THR A 168 8.95 -1.08 -14.18
N ASP A 169 8.69 -1.81 -13.11
CA ASP A 169 8.18 -3.19 -13.12
C ASP A 169 7.53 -3.49 -11.76
N CYS A 170 6.20 -3.45 -11.69
CA CYS A 170 5.45 -3.60 -10.46
C CYS A 170 4.38 -4.68 -10.58
N TYR A 171 4.27 -5.57 -9.60
CA TYR A 171 3.12 -6.45 -9.48
C TYR A 171 2.04 -5.81 -8.61
N PHE A 172 0.99 -5.32 -9.25
CA PHE A 172 -0.14 -4.65 -8.61
C PHE A 172 -1.28 -5.63 -8.31
N THR A 173 -1.79 -5.59 -7.08
CA THR A 173 -2.93 -6.43 -6.69
C THR A 173 -3.98 -5.66 -5.89
N SER A 174 -5.26 -6.00 -6.09
CA SER A 174 -6.39 -5.66 -5.22
C SER A 174 -7.20 -6.91 -4.85
N ASN A 175 -6.52 -8.03 -4.65
CA ASN A 175 -7.17 -9.32 -4.39
C ASN A 175 -7.52 -9.58 -2.91
N HIS A 176 -7.17 -8.66 -2.01
CA HIS A 176 -7.53 -8.76 -0.59
C HIS A 176 -9.06 -8.82 -0.40
N ALA A 177 -9.51 -9.48 0.66
CA ALA A 177 -10.94 -9.68 0.94
C ALA A 177 -11.72 -8.36 1.12
N SER A 178 -11.07 -7.28 1.54
CA SER A 178 -11.69 -5.96 1.68
C SER A 178 -12.12 -5.33 0.35
N ASN A 179 -11.58 -5.76 -0.79
CA ASN A 179 -11.86 -5.12 -2.09
C ASN A 179 -13.10 -5.68 -2.78
N TYR A 180 -13.81 -4.81 -3.49
CA TYR A 180 -14.95 -5.18 -4.35
C TYR A 180 -14.51 -5.82 -5.66
N LEU A 181 -13.41 -5.33 -6.26
CA LEU A 181 -12.90 -5.81 -7.55
C LEU A 181 -11.48 -6.35 -7.40
N PRO A 182 -11.28 -7.68 -7.50
CA PRO A 182 -9.96 -8.27 -7.46
C PRO A 182 -9.24 -8.03 -8.79
N VAL A 183 -8.09 -7.36 -8.73
CA VAL A 183 -7.19 -7.11 -9.85
C VAL A 183 -5.84 -7.74 -9.55
N LYS A 184 -5.19 -8.29 -10.58
CA LYS A 184 -3.79 -8.74 -10.56
C LYS A 184 -3.16 -8.35 -11.89
N ALA A 185 -2.09 -7.57 -11.87
CA ALA A 185 -1.44 -7.11 -13.08
C ALA A 185 0.05 -6.83 -12.88
N TYR A 186 0.85 -7.14 -13.88
CA TYR A 186 2.21 -6.64 -14.03
C TYR A 186 2.17 -5.31 -14.78
N LEU A 187 2.57 -4.22 -14.10
CA LEU A 187 2.58 -2.87 -14.66
C LEU A 187 4.03 -2.46 -15.02
N PRO A 188 4.25 -1.79 -16.17
CA PRO A 188 3.23 -1.22 -17.06
C PRO A 188 2.66 -2.20 -18.11
N ARG A 189 3.22 -3.41 -18.24
CA ARG A 189 2.93 -4.35 -19.36
C ARG A 189 1.45 -4.64 -19.59
N GLN A 190 0.65 -4.72 -18.51
CA GLN A 190 -0.77 -5.07 -18.58
C GLN A 190 -1.69 -3.87 -18.28
N LYS A 191 -1.15 -2.63 -18.20
CA LYS A 191 -1.88 -1.44 -17.79
C LYS A 191 -3.13 -1.20 -18.63
N GLU A 192 -3.01 -1.15 -19.95
CA GLU A 192 -4.16 -0.90 -20.84
C GLU A 192 -5.25 -1.96 -20.72
N LYS A 193 -4.85 -3.24 -20.66
CA LYS A 193 -5.80 -4.35 -20.51
C LYS A 193 -6.62 -4.24 -19.22
N ILE A 194 -5.94 -3.93 -18.12
CA ILE A 194 -6.57 -3.81 -16.80
C ILE A 194 -7.47 -2.57 -16.74
N LEU A 195 -7.03 -1.43 -17.28
CA LEU A 195 -7.85 -0.22 -17.33
C LEU A 195 -9.13 -0.43 -18.15
N LYS A 196 -9.05 -1.10 -19.30
CA LYS A 196 -10.24 -1.47 -20.11
C LYS A 196 -11.21 -2.33 -19.30
N MET A 197 -10.69 -3.33 -18.59
CA MET A 197 -11.51 -4.23 -17.76
C MET A 197 -12.19 -3.47 -16.61
N ILE A 198 -11.46 -2.63 -15.87
CA ILE A 198 -12.02 -1.85 -14.76
C ILE A 198 -13.07 -0.86 -15.28
N ASN A 199 -12.78 -0.15 -16.38
CA ASN A 199 -13.70 0.81 -16.97
C ASN A 199 -15.01 0.14 -17.41
N ALA A 200 -14.95 -1.04 -18.03
CA ALA A 200 -16.15 -1.80 -18.39
C ALA A 200 -17.01 -2.17 -17.17
N VAL A 201 -16.41 -2.45 -16.02
CA VAL A 201 -17.15 -2.69 -14.76
C VAL A 201 -17.81 -1.40 -14.25
N ILE A 202 -17.10 -0.26 -14.32
CA ILE A 202 -17.64 1.05 -13.89
C ILE A 202 -18.83 1.47 -14.78
N GLU A 203 -18.71 1.32 -16.10
CA GLU A 203 -19.75 1.71 -17.07
C GLU A 203 -20.99 0.83 -16.96
N ALA A 204 -20.80 -0.48 -16.85
CA ALA A 204 -21.90 -1.43 -16.75
C ALA A 204 -22.68 -1.30 -15.43
N LYS A 205 -22.06 -0.81 -14.37
CA LYS A 205 -22.61 -0.78 -12.99
C LYS A 205 -23.23 -2.11 -12.56
N ASP A 206 -22.65 -3.21 -13.04
CA ASP A 206 -23.16 -4.55 -12.84
C ASP A 206 -22.61 -5.14 -11.53
N ALA A 207 -23.46 -5.15 -10.49
CA ALA A 207 -23.12 -5.67 -9.18
C ALA A 207 -22.76 -7.17 -9.18
N THR A 208 -23.13 -7.94 -10.22
CA THR A 208 -22.78 -9.36 -10.31
C THR A 208 -21.31 -9.62 -10.63
N LYS A 209 -20.61 -8.62 -11.13
CA LYS A 209 -19.17 -8.70 -11.50
C LYS A 209 -18.23 -8.30 -10.37
N ILE A 210 -18.75 -7.91 -9.22
CA ILE A 210 -17.98 -7.42 -8.07
C ILE A 210 -18.28 -8.29 -6.84
N ARG A 211 -17.38 -8.27 -5.86
CA ARG A 211 -17.61 -8.97 -4.60
C ARG A 211 -18.76 -8.28 -3.83
N PRO A 212 -19.79 -9.01 -3.42
CA PRO A 212 -20.86 -8.45 -2.62
C PRO A 212 -20.36 -8.07 -1.21
N GLU A 213 -21.03 -7.10 -0.58
CA GLU A 213 -20.61 -6.54 0.72
C GLU A 213 -20.42 -7.63 1.81
N TYR A 214 -21.34 -8.59 1.89
CA TYR A 214 -21.29 -9.66 2.90
C TYR A 214 -20.11 -10.65 2.73
N MET A 215 -19.41 -10.62 1.59
CA MET A 215 -18.21 -11.42 1.33
C MET A 215 -16.91 -10.62 1.53
N ARG A 216 -17.02 -9.34 1.90
CA ARG A 216 -15.84 -8.56 2.25
C ARG A 216 -15.41 -8.85 3.69
N GLY A 217 -14.10 -8.72 3.96
CA GLY A 217 -13.53 -8.96 5.28
C GLY A 217 -12.15 -8.35 5.44
N LEU A 218 -11.73 -8.20 6.71
CA LEU A 218 -10.37 -7.81 7.09
C LEU A 218 -9.44 -9.01 7.09
#